data_7a512d490744778cadf222e1b144789e
#
_entry.id   7a512d490744778cadf222e1b144789e
#
_cell.length_a   1.000
_cell.length_b   1.000
_cell.length_c   1.000
_cell.angle_alpha   90.00
_cell.angle_beta   90.00
_cell.angle_gamma   90.00
#
_symmetry.space_group_name_H-M   'P 1'
#
loop_
_entity.id
_entity.type
_entity.pdbx_description
1 polymer ?
#
loop_
_entity_poly.entity_id
_entity_poly.type
_entity_poly.pdbx_seq_one_letter_code
_entity_poly.pdbx_strand_id
1 'polypeptide(L)'
;MHQLKTFWRLVRPFWMQSTGRTGARLLLLAVIGLSLSTVWFSVRLNTWNGAFFNAIQAMDGGTIYPLLLEFIAIVAAFVFVLVYADWLRKKLVIEWRRWMTEDLLGRWLSADGRHYRLQLAGLEPDNPDQRIAEDVRLLIESSLTLVISFLRSLLTIVSFVTILWTLSGTLEWTMFGTEWALPGYMVWTCIGYTLVATGLTHVIGRPLMKLNFEQQRREADFRTSLFDIRRHGESIAGLGAEEAEQARLRASFERIVGNW
;
A
#
# COMPACT_ATOMS: atom_id res chain seq x y z
N MET A 1 -14.91 -14.90 -6.53
CA MET A 1 -15.14 -15.73 -5.32
C MET A 1 -14.07 -16.80 -5.07
N HIS A 2 -13.51 -17.44 -6.10
CA HIS A 2 -12.49 -18.49 -5.92
C HIS A 2 -11.18 -17.97 -5.29
N GLN A 3 -10.71 -16.79 -5.70
CA GLN A 3 -9.46 -16.19 -5.17
C GLN A 3 -9.54 -15.86 -3.67
N LEU A 4 -10.68 -15.35 -3.18
CA LEU A 4 -10.88 -15.09 -1.76
C LEU A 4 -10.85 -16.37 -0.90
N LYS A 5 -11.40 -17.47 -1.41
CA LYS A 5 -11.34 -18.77 -0.71
C LYS A 5 -9.90 -19.29 -0.62
N THR A 6 -9.12 -19.12 -1.70
CA THR A 6 -7.71 -19.52 -1.74
C THR A 6 -6.89 -18.66 -0.79
N PHE A 7 -7.10 -17.34 -0.78
CA PHE A 7 -6.46 -16.42 0.16
C PHE A 7 -6.73 -16.83 1.62
N TRP A 8 -8.00 -17.03 1.99
CA TRP A 8 -8.36 -17.47 3.34
C TRP A 8 -7.74 -18.82 3.73
N ARG A 9 -7.63 -19.75 2.79
CA ARG A 9 -6.99 -21.05 3.02
C ARG A 9 -5.51 -20.93 3.37
N LEU A 10 -4.81 -19.95 2.77
CA LEU A 10 -3.39 -19.67 3.03
C LEU A 10 -3.17 -18.90 4.33
N VAL A 11 -4.02 -17.93 4.63
CA VAL A 11 -3.84 -17.00 5.75
C VAL A 11 -4.37 -17.58 7.07
N ARG A 12 -5.52 -18.28 7.05
CA ARG A 12 -6.19 -18.79 8.24
C ARG A 12 -5.32 -19.69 9.14
N PRO A 13 -4.49 -20.60 8.63
CA PRO A 13 -3.71 -21.51 9.47
C PRO A 13 -2.77 -20.79 10.44
N PHE A 14 -2.11 -19.71 10.02
CA PHE A 14 -1.24 -18.92 10.89
C PHE A 14 -1.99 -18.40 12.14
N TRP A 15 -3.19 -17.87 11.92
CA TRP A 15 -4.00 -17.27 13.00
C TRP A 15 -4.67 -18.28 13.92
N MET A 16 -4.80 -19.56 13.50
CA MET A 16 -5.54 -20.58 14.23
C MET A 16 -4.66 -21.73 14.76
N GLN A 17 -3.57 -22.06 14.05
CA GLN A 17 -2.80 -23.30 14.30
C GLN A 17 -1.36 -23.03 14.76
N SER A 18 -0.82 -21.80 14.62
CA SER A 18 0.55 -21.51 15.06
C SER A 18 0.69 -21.66 16.58
N THR A 19 1.84 -22.14 17.03
CA THR A 19 2.19 -22.28 18.46
C THR A 19 2.20 -20.92 19.18
N GLY A 20 2.47 -19.83 18.45
CA GLY A 20 2.48 -18.44 18.95
C GLY A 20 1.20 -17.64 18.65
N ARG A 21 0.08 -18.27 18.34
CA ARG A 21 -1.16 -17.62 17.88
C ARG A 21 -1.68 -16.48 18.76
N THR A 22 -1.54 -16.60 20.08
CA THR A 22 -1.96 -15.55 21.01
C THR A 22 -1.06 -14.32 20.91
N GLY A 23 0.26 -14.53 20.87
CA GLY A 23 1.24 -13.44 20.68
C GLY A 23 1.05 -12.75 19.32
N ALA A 24 0.85 -13.50 18.24
CA ALA A 24 0.61 -12.94 16.91
C ALA A 24 -0.69 -12.10 16.86
N ARG A 25 -1.77 -12.57 17.52
CA ARG A 25 -3.03 -11.81 17.60
C ARG A 25 -2.88 -10.53 18.41
N LEU A 26 -2.19 -10.59 19.55
CA LEU A 26 -1.91 -9.41 20.38
C LEU A 26 -1.04 -8.40 19.61
N LEU A 27 -0.02 -8.87 18.89
CA LEU A 27 0.80 -8.06 18.00
C LEU A 27 -0.05 -7.38 16.92
N LEU A 28 -0.95 -8.11 16.26
CA LEU A 28 -1.86 -7.55 15.26
C LEU A 28 -2.76 -6.47 15.86
N LEU A 29 -3.37 -6.74 17.02
CA LEU A 29 -4.21 -5.77 17.72
C LEU A 29 -3.42 -4.52 18.12
N ALA A 30 -2.19 -4.68 18.60
CA ALA A 30 -1.30 -3.56 18.92
C ALA A 30 -0.95 -2.74 17.67
N VAL A 31 -0.60 -3.39 16.57
CA VAL A 31 -0.32 -2.73 15.29
C VAL A 31 -1.54 -1.96 14.77
N ILE A 32 -2.72 -2.57 14.81
CA ILE A 32 -3.97 -1.92 14.41
C ILE A 32 -4.26 -0.74 15.35
N GLY A 33 -4.22 -0.92 16.66
CA GLY A 33 -4.49 0.14 17.63
C GLY A 33 -3.56 1.33 17.47
N LEU A 34 -2.25 1.11 17.37
CA LEU A 34 -1.27 2.16 17.12
C LEU A 34 -1.46 2.82 15.75
N SER A 35 -1.77 2.05 14.71
CA SER A 35 -2.03 2.61 13.39
C SER A 35 -3.30 3.45 13.36
N LEU A 36 -4.34 3.08 14.09
CA LEU A 36 -5.55 3.87 14.21
C LEU A 36 -5.36 5.12 15.09
N SER A 37 -4.51 5.05 16.12
CA SER A 37 -4.19 6.22 16.93
C SER A 37 -3.53 7.36 16.13
N THR A 38 -2.89 7.06 14.99
CA THR A 38 -2.37 8.11 14.09
C THR A 38 -3.48 9.01 13.54
N VAL A 39 -4.71 8.50 13.37
CA VAL A 39 -5.87 9.30 12.95
C VAL A 39 -6.29 10.25 14.08
N TRP A 40 -6.26 9.76 15.34
CA TRP A 40 -6.53 10.62 16.50
C TRP A 40 -5.53 11.78 16.57
N PHE A 41 -4.23 11.53 16.37
CA PHE A 41 -3.23 12.60 16.31
C PHE A 41 -3.50 13.58 15.17
N SER A 42 -3.94 13.12 14.00
CA SER A 42 -4.30 13.98 12.87
C SER A 42 -5.49 14.89 13.22
N VAL A 43 -6.51 14.35 13.88
CA VAL A 43 -7.67 15.14 14.37
C VAL A 43 -7.21 16.14 15.43
N ARG A 44 -6.35 15.71 16.38
CA ARG A 44 -5.85 16.61 17.44
C ARG A 44 -5.03 17.76 16.85
N LEU A 45 -4.15 17.48 15.88
CA LEU A 45 -3.39 18.50 15.17
C LEU A 45 -4.30 19.47 14.40
N ASN A 46 -5.39 18.98 13.81
CA ASN A 46 -6.38 19.84 13.15
C ASN A 46 -7.05 20.79 14.13
N THR A 47 -7.45 20.30 15.30
CA THR A 47 -8.03 21.15 16.37
C THR A 47 -7.02 22.15 16.89
N TRP A 48 -5.77 21.73 17.15
CA TRP A 48 -4.67 22.58 17.55
C TRP A 48 -4.41 23.70 16.52
N ASN A 49 -4.45 23.35 15.23
CA ASN A 49 -4.25 24.29 14.14
C ASN A 49 -5.29 25.42 14.17
N GLY A 50 -6.56 25.08 14.35
CA GLY A 50 -7.62 26.07 14.53
C GLY A 50 -7.40 27.00 15.75
N ALA A 51 -7.05 26.43 16.92
CA ALA A 51 -6.77 27.20 18.12
C ALA A 51 -5.56 28.13 17.93
N PHE A 52 -4.50 27.66 17.30
CA PHE A 52 -3.29 28.42 17.04
C PHE A 52 -3.54 29.60 16.09
N PHE A 53 -4.25 29.41 14.99
CA PHE A 53 -4.59 30.50 14.08
C PHE A 53 -5.53 31.52 14.72
N ASN A 54 -6.49 31.08 15.54
CA ASN A 54 -7.36 32.00 16.28
C ASN A 54 -6.56 32.86 17.27
N ALA A 55 -5.59 32.27 17.98
CA ALA A 55 -4.72 33.00 18.89
C ALA A 55 -3.83 34.03 18.16
N ILE A 56 -3.31 33.69 16.97
CA ILE A 56 -2.57 34.63 16.12
C ILE A 56 -3.46 35.79 15.67
N GLN A 57 -4.69 35.53 15.19
CA GLN A 57 -5.62 36.56 14.78
C GLN A 57 -6.01 37.50 15.91
N ALA A 58 -6.14 36.97 17.13
CA ALA A 58 -6.41 37.74 18.35
C ALA A 58 -5.17 38.46 18.89
N MET A 59 -3.98 38.26 18.32
CA MET A 59 -2.68 38.75 18.84
C MET A 59 -2.43 38.39 20.31
N ASP A 60 -2.95 37.25 20.78
CA ASP A 60 -2.86 36.78 22.15
C ASP A 60 -1.55 35.99 22.38
N GLY A 61 -0.47 36.73 22.71
CA GLY A 61 0.83 36.14 23.00
C GLY A 61 0.83 35.20 24.22
N GLY A 62 -0.10 35.39 25.16
CA GLY A 62 -0.24 34.53 26.34
C GLY A 62 -0.71 33.13 26.00
N THR A 63 -1.55 33.00 25.00
CA THR A 63 -2.09 31.70 24.52
C THR A 63 -1.17 31.05 23.50
N ILE A 64 -0.42 31.80 22.72
CA ILE A 64 0.47 31.24 21.66
C ILE A 64 1.57 30.36 22.26
N TYR A 65 2.23 30.80 23.34
CA TYR A 65 3.34 30.06 23.94
C TYR A 65 2.95 28.66 24.48
N PRO A 66 1.88 28.49 25.26
CA PRO A 66 1.36 27.17 25.64
C PRO A 66 1.03 26.28 24.45
N LEU A 67 0.43 26.85 23.40
CA LEU A 67 0.09 26.09 22.18
C LEU A 67 1.33 25.55 21.45
N LEU A 68 2.43 26.31 21.43
CA LEU A 68 3.69 25.82 20.86
C LEU A 68 4.26 24.64 21.66
N LEU A 69 4.20 24.68 22.99
CA LEU A 69 4.63 23.54 23.82
C LEU A 69 3.72 22.32 23.62
N GLU A 70 2.40 22.53 23.52
CA GLU A 70 1.43 21.48 23.18
C GLU A 70 1.75 20.85 21.81
N PHE A 71 2.07 21.65 20.82
CA PHE A 71 2.47 21.16 19.49
C PHE A 71 3.68 20.23 19.55
N ILE A 72 4.72 20.65 20.24
CA ILE A 72 5.94 19.84 20.41
C ILE A 72 5.59 18.49 21.06
N ALA A 73 4.76 18.51 22.11
CA ALA A 73 4.35 17.29 22.80
C ALA A 73 3.51 16.36 21.89
N ILE A 74 2.55 16.92 21.14
CA ILE A 74 1.72 16.15 20.20
C ILE A 74 2.60 15.53 19.11
N VAL A 75 3.51 16.31 18.49
CA VAL A 75 4.37 15.82 17.40
C VAL A 75 5.35 14.76 17.91
N ALA A 76 5.95 14.95 19.08
CA ALA A 76 6.86 13.98 19.68
C ALA A 76 6.15 12.65 19.95
N ALA A 77 4.95 12.69 20.55
CA ALA A 77 4.13 11.51 20.79
C ALA A 77 3.69 10.84 19.46
N PHE A 78 3.32 11.62 18.49
CA PHE A 78 2.92 11.13 17.16
C PHE A 78 4.07 10.39 16.44
N VAL A 79 5.25 10.99 16.42
CA VAL A 79 6.46 10.36 15.86
C VAL A 79 6.81 9.07 16.56
N PHE A 80 6.77 9.08 17.91
CA PHE A 80 7.00 7.87 18.70
C PHE A 80 6.03 6.74 18.33
N VAL A 81 4.73 7.06 18.25
CA VAL A 81 3.70 6.09 17.86
C VAL A 81 3.92 5.56 16.43
N LEU A 82 4.26 6.43 15.48
CA LEU A 82 4.56 6.03 14.09
C LEU A 82 5.71 5.03 14.02
N VAL A 83 6.84 5.35 14.66
CA VAL A 83 8.04 4.51 14.64
C VAL A 83 7.76 3.17 15.32
N TYR A 84 7.08 3.20 16.47
CA TYR A 84 6.78 1.98 17.20
C TYR A 84 5.75 1.09 16.48
N ALA A 85 4.74 1.69 15.84
CA ALA A 85 3.78 0.97 15.02
C ALA A 85 4.45 0.26 13.82
N ASP A 86 5.39 0.95 13.13
CA ASP A 86 6.13 0.35 12.02
C ASP A 86 7.06 -0.77 12.48
N TRP A 87 7.72 -0.60 13.62
CA TRP A 87 8.55 -1.65 14.21
C TRP A 87 7.75 -2.90 14.56
N LEU A 88 6.59 -2.75 15.23
CA LEU A 88 5.72 -3.87 15.56
C LEU A 88 5.16 -4.55 14.30
N ARG A 89 4.82 -3.75 13.29
CA ARG A 89 4.37 -4.28 12.00
C ARG A 89 5.46 -5.15 11.34
N LYS A 90 6.70 -4.67 11.29
CA LYS A 90 7.84 -5.44 10.76
C LYS A 90 8.08 -6.72 11.55
N LYS A 91 7.96 -6.66 12.87
CA LYS A 91 8.03 -7.85 13.74
C LYS A 91 6.95 -8.85 13.39
N LEU A 92 5.70 -8.42 13.23
CA LEU A 92 4.59 -9.29 12.84
C LEU A 92 4.81 -9.93 11.46
N VAL A 93 5.30 -9.15 10.49
CA VAL A 93 5.63 -9.65 9.14
C VAL A 93 6.66 -10.76 9.22
N ILE A 94 7.74 -10.59 9.98
CA ILE A 94 8.81 -11.61 10.05
C ILE A 94 8.37 -12.87 10.80
N GLU A 95 7.57 -12.75 11.85
CA GLU A 95 7.03 -13.89 12.58
C GLU A 95 6.05 -14.71 11.71
N TRP A 96 5.16 -14.02 10.99
CA TRP A 96 4.24 -14.68 10.07
C TRP A 96 4.97 -15.32 8.89
N ARG A 97 5.97 -14.63 8.32
CA ARG A 97 6.81 -15.16 7.24
C ARG A 97 7.56 -16.40 7.67
N ARG A 98 8.18 -16.39 8.87
CA ARG A 98 8.88 -17.55 9.41
C ARG A 98 7.97 -18.77 9.46
N TRP A 99 6.81 -18.63 10.10
CA TRP A 99 5.85 -19.72 10.22
C TRP A 99 5.39 -20.26 8.87
N MET A 100 5.05 -19.38 7.93
CA MET A 100 4.54 -19.77 6.61
C MET A 100 5.61 -20.42 5.75
N THR A 101 6.85 -19.94 5.83
CA THR A 101 8.00 -20.53 5.12
C THR A 101 8.31 -21.92 5.68
N GLU A 102 8.32 -22.09 6.99
CA GLU A 102 8.53 -23.41 7.64
C GLU A 102 7.44 -24.42 7.25
N ASP A 103 6.17 -24.01 7.24
CA ASP A 103 5.04 -24.86 6.82
C ASP A 103 5.16 -25.27 5.34
N LEU A 104 5.50 -24.33 4.46
CA LEU A 104 5.68 -24.62 3.03
C LEU A 104 6.90 -25.52 2.77
N LEU A 105 8.03 -25.27 3.41
CA LEU A 105 9.23 -26.09 3.30
C LEU A 105 8.96 -27.52 3.81
N GLY A 106 8.28 -27.66 4.95
CA GLY A 106 7.91 -28.95 5.50
C GLY A 106 6.98 -29.77 4.57
N ARG A 107 6.09 -29.08 3.85
CA ARG A 107 5.22 -29.74 2.85
C ARG A 107 5.94 -30.06 1.55
N TRP A 108 6.82 -29.20 1.10
CA TRP A 108 7.55 -29.36 -0.17
C TRP A 108 8.66 -30.43 -0.04
N LEU A 109 9.46 -30.37 1.03
CA LEU A 109 10.57 -31.27 1.32
C LEU A 109 10.15 -32.45 2.21
N SER A 110 8.89 -32.86 2.16
CA SER A 110 8.43 -34.00 2.96
C SER A 110 9.26 -35.26 2.71
N ALA A 111 9.46 -36.08 3.76
CA ALA A 111 10.31 -37.28 3.75
C ALA A 111 9.94 -38.33 2.67
N ASP A 112 8.73 -38.23 2.11
CA ASP A 112 8.23 -39.09 1.03
C ASP A 112 8.73 -38.72 -0.36
N GLY A 113 9.67 -37.74 -0.49
CA GLY A 113 10.23 -37.30 -1.77
C GLY A 113 9.23 -36.57 -2.66
N ARG A 114 8.24 -35.90 -2.07
CA ARG A 114 7.13 -35.25 -2.80
C ARG A 114 7.62 -34.26 -3.85
N HIS A 115 8.62 -33.43 -3.55
CA HIS A 115 9.20 -32.47 -4.50
C HIS A 115 9.67 -33.15 -5.78
N TYR A 116 10.41 -34.25 -5.64
CA TYR A 116 10.95 -35.00 -6.78
C TYR A 116 9.85 -35.72 -7.58
N ARG A 117 8.85 -36.27 -6.90
CA ARG A 117 7.69 -36.89 -7.58
C ARG A 117 6.84 -35.89 -8.34
N LEU A 118 6.67 -34.69 -7.82
CA LEU A 118 5.97 -33.61 -8.53
C LEU A 118 6.76 -33.15 -9.77
N GLN A 119 8.07 -33.07 -9.65
CA GLN A 119 8.95 -32.73 -10.76
C GLN A 119 8.90 -33.80 -11.87
N LEU A 120 9.02 -35.08 -11.51
CA LEU A 120 8.91 -36.19 -12.46
C LEU A 120 7.52 -36.27 -13.14
N ALA A 121 6.47 -35.94 -12.42
CA ALA A 121 5.11 -35.93 -12.96
C ALA A 121 4.78 -34.70 -13.79
N GLY A 122 5.68 -33.72 -13.90
CA GLY A 122 5.40 -32.43 -14.57
C GLY A 122 4.31 -31.60 -13.88
N LEU A 123 4.05 -31.86 -12.60
CA LEU A 123 3.04 -31.19 -11.78
C LEU A 123 3.67 -30.19 -10.80
N GLU A 124 4.97 -29.95 -10.92
CA GLU A 124 5.65 -28.94 -10.11
C GLU A 124 5.12 -27.55 -10.43
N PRO A 125 4.82 -26.72 -9.39
CA PRO A 125 4.46 -25.33 -9.62
C PRO A 125 5.60 -24.61 -10.33
N ASP A 126 5.27 -23.68 -11.20
CA ASP A 126 6.23 -22.79 -11.84
C ASP A 126 7.03 -22.01 -10.79
N ASN A 127 8.36 -22.10 -10.84
CA ASN A 127 9.32 -21.43 -9.95
C ASN A 127 8.99 -21.59 -8.44
N PRO A 128 9.02 -22.79 -7.87
CA PRO A 128 8.68 -23.02 -6.45
C PRO A 128 9.60 -22.27 -5.48
N ASP A 129 10.86 -22.09 -5.84
CA ASP A 129 11.85 -21.29 -5.12
C ASP A 129 11.42 -19.81 -4.99
N GLN A 130 11.00 -19.19 -6.08
CA GLN A 130 10.49 -17.82 -6.08
C GLN A 130 9.20 -17.69 -5.26
N ARG A 131 8.29 -18.67 -5.36
CA ARG A 131 7.04 -18.67 -4.59
C ARG A 131 7.29 -18.71 -3.09
N ILE A 132 8.24 -19.52 -2.63
CA ILE A 132 8.58 -19.62 -1.21
C ILE A 132 9.36 -18.38 -0.74
N ALA A 133 10.31 -17.89 -1.54
CA ALA A 133 11.17 -16.77 -1.16
C ALA A 133 10.48 -15.40 -1.25
N GLU A 134 9.71 -15.14 -2.30
CA GLU A 134 9.17 -13.82 -2.63
C GLU A 134 7.66 -13.72 -2.45
N ASP A 135 6.86 -14.66 -3.02
CA ASP A 135 5.41 -14.55 -3.01
C ASP A 135 4.85 -14.60 -1.59
N VAL A 136 5.43 -15.41 -0.71
CA VAL A 136 5.06 -15.47 0.71
C VAL A 136 5.24 -14.10 1.37
N ARG A 137 6.37 -13.44 1.14
CA ARG A 137 6.63 -12.09 1.67
C ARG A 137 5.63 -11.08 1.15
N LEU A 138 5.43 -11.05 -0.16
CA LEU A 138 4.50 -10.12 -0.82
C LEU A 138 3.06 -10.34 -0.36
N LEU A 139 2.62 -11.59 -0.19
CA LEU A 139 1.30 -11.92 0.32
C LEU A 139 1.07 -11.33 1.71
N ILE A 140 2.03 -11.52 2.63
CA ILE A 140 1.93 -11.07 4.01
C ILE A 140 1.94 -9.54 4.09
N GLU A 141 2.93 -8.90 3.46
CA GLU A 141 3.08 -7.45 3.45
C GLU A 141 1.84 -6.76 2.85
N SER A 142 1.38 -7.26 1.69
CA SER A 142 0.19 -6.71 1.02
C SER A 142 -1.09 -6.91 1.83
N SER A 143 -1.26 -8.08 2.45
CA SER A 143 -2.43 -8.38 3.28
C SER A 143 -2.52 -7.44 4.49
N LEU A 144 -1.41 -7.28 5.22
CA LEU A 144 -1.36 -6.37 6.37
C LEU A 144 -1.56 -4.91 5.94
N THR A 145 -0.92 -4.50 4.84
CA THR A 145 -1.06 -3.15 4.31
C THR A 145 -2.51 -2.85 3.92
N LEU A 146 -3.18 -3.76 3.22
CA LEU A 146 -4.57 -3.60 2.82
C LEU A 146 -5.51 -3.48 4.03
N VAL A 147 -5.38 -4.38 5.01
CA VAL A 147 -6.23 -4.35 6.20
C VAL A 147 -6.02 -3.07 7.02
N ILE A 148 -4.76 -2.71 7.30
CA ILE A 148 -4.43 -1.54 8.11
C ILE A 148 -4.85 -0.25 7.38
N SER A 149 -4.57 -0.14 6.08
CA SER A 149 -4.94 1.03 5.28
C SER A 149 -6.45 1.17 5.17
N PHE A 150 -7.18 0.07 4.97
CA PHE A 150 -8.65 0.11 4.94
C PHE A 150 -9.24 0.60 6.26
N LEU A 151 -8.80 0.04 7.40
CA LEU A 151 -9.28 0.47 8.71
C LEU A 151 -8.94 1.93 9.01
N ARG A 152 -7.71 2.36 8.67
CA ARG A 152 -7.29 3.76 8.80
C ARG A 152 -8.15 4.68 7.95
N SER A 153 -8.36 4.35 6.66
CA SER A 153 -9.18 5.15 5.76
C SER A 153 -10.62 5.27 6.26
N LEU A 154 -11.20 4.17 6.73
CA LEU A 154 -12.56 4.17 7.29
C LEU A 154 -12.65 5.10 8.51
N LEU A 155 -11.72 4.99 9.46
CA LEU A 155 -11.69 5.85 10.64
C LEU A 155 -11.45 7.31 10.26
N THR A 156 -10.56 7.58 9.31
CA THR A 156 -10.29 8.93 8.80
C THR A 156 -11.57 9.54 8.20
N ILE A 157 -12.27 8.81 7.34
CA ILE A 157 -13.53 9.28 6.74
C ILE A 157 -14.54 9.62 7.83
N VAL A 158 -14.77 8.70 8.77
CA VAL A 158 -15.75 8.94 9.87
C VAL A 158 -15.36 10.17 10.68
N SER A 159 -14.09 10.31 11.07
CA SER A 159 -13.60 11.43 11.87
C SER A 159 -13.77 12.77 11.15
N PHE A 160 -13.31 12.85 9.90
CA PHE A 160 -13.34 14.12 9.16
C PHE A 160 -14.73 14.47 8.65
N VAL A 161 -15.56 13.50 8.31
CA VAL A 161 -16.99 13.76 8.00
C VAL A 161 -17.70 14.35 9.21
N THR A 162 -17.43 13.83 10.42
CA THR A 162 -18.00 14.37 11.65
C THR A 162 -17.55 15.82 11.87
N ILE A 163 -16.27 16.12 11.69
CA ILE A 163 -15.71 17.48 11.81
C ILE A 163 -16.37 18.42 10.77
N LEU A 164 -16.40 18.01 9.52
CA LEU A 164 -16.99 18.80 8.44
C LEU A 164 -18.48 19.05 8.68
N TRP A 165 -19.22 18.06 9.18
CA TRP A 165 -20.64 18.21 9.50
C TRP A 165 -20.86 19.24 10.59
N THR A 166 -20.06 19.20 11.65
CA THR A 166 -20.19 20.17 12.77
C THR A 166 -19.75 21.58 12.39
N LEU A 167 -18.75 21.73 11.51
CA LEU A 167 -18.25 23.03 11.07
C LEU A 167 -19.12 23.69 9.99
N SER A 168 -19.82 22.89 9.20
CA SER A 168 -20.46 23.37 7.98
C SER A 168 -21.69 24.23 8.22
N GLY A 169 -22.39 24.07 9.36
CA GLY A 169 -23.66 24.73 9.55
C GLY A 169 -24.73 24.36 8.50
N THR A 170 -25.70 25.23 8.30
CA THR A 170 -26.76 25.07 7.30
C THR A 170 -26.60 26.12 6.20
N LEU A 171 -26.55 25.69 4.95
CA LEU A 171 -26.58 26.59 3.80
C LEU A 171 -28.04 26.84 3.44
N GLU A 172 -28.49 28.08 3.60
CA GLU A 172 -29.87 28.50 3.27
C GLU A 172 -29.85 29.30 1.95
N TRP A 173 -30.73 28.94 1.02
CA TRP A 173 -30.92 29.69 -0.22
C TRP A 173 -32.36 29.65 -0.67
N THR A 174 -32.81 30.71 -1.30
CA THR A 174 -34.17 30.83 -1.84
C THR A 174 -34.11 30.62 -3.35
N MET A 175 -34.86 29.64 -3.85
CA MET A 175 -34.92 29.35 -5.28
C MET A 175 -36.39 29.12 -5.67
N PHE A 176 -36.89 29.83 -6.67
CA PHE A 176 -38.29 29.77 -7.12
C PHE A 176 -39.32 30.07 -6.04
N GLY A 177 -39.04 30.97 -5.06
CA GLY A 177 -39.93 31.31 -3.98
C GLY A 177 -40.03 30.29 -2.85
N THR A 178 -39.22 29.23 -2.88
CA THR A 178 -39.11 28.21 -1.83
C THR A 178 -37.76 28.32 -1.12
N GLU A 179 -37.81 28.34 0.21
CA GLU A 179 -36.59 28.31 1.02
C GLU A 179 -36.05 26.88 1.10
N TRP A 180 -34.78 26.71 0.73
CA TRP A 180 -34.05 25.46 0.82
C TRP A 180 -32.99 25.59 1.89
N ALA A 181 -32.88 24.56 2.74
CA ALA A 181 -31.85 24.48 3.77
C ALA A 181 -31.10 23.17 3.62
N LEU A 182 -29.77 23.22 3.35
CA LEU A 182 -28.91 22.07 3.24
C LEU A 182 -28.00 22.00 4.46
N PRO A 183 -28.27 21.14 5.46
CA PRO A 183 -27.37 20.95 6.58
C PRO A 183 -26.14 20.19 6.13
N GLY A 184 -24.98 20.50 6.70
CA GLY A 184 -23.75 19.79 6.40
C GLY A 184 -23.24 19.99 4.97
N TYR A 185 -23.50 21.14 4.33
CA TYR A 185 -23.19 21.38 2.91
C TYR A 185 -21.73 21.10 2.52
N MET A 186 -20.76 21.29 3.44
CA MET A 186 -19.36 20.98 3.17
C MET A 186 -19.12 19.49 2.92
N VAL A 187 -19.87 18.60 3.59
CA VAL A 187 -19.77 17.16 3.36
C VAL A 187 -20.27 16.82 1.95
N TRP A 188 -21.40 17.39 1.53
CA TRP A 188 -21.96 17.17 0.20
C TRP A 188 -21.04 17.72 -0.90
N THR A 189 -20.43 18.88 -0.67
CA THR A 189 -19.44 19.47 -1.58
C THR A 189 -18.21 18.55 -1.69
N CYS A 190 -17.73 18.00 -0.56
CA CYS A 190 -16.62 17.06 -0.55
C CYS A 190 -16.92 15.77 -1.32
N ILE A 191 -18.13 15.23 -1.15
CA ILE A 191 -18.60 14.04 -1.90
C ILE A 191 -18.65 14.35 -3.40
N GLY A 192 -19.27 15.46 -3.79
CA GLY A 192 -19.37 15.90 -5.18
C GLY A 192 -17.99 16.07 -5.82
N TYR A 193 -17.08 16.77 -5.15
CA TYR A 193 -15.70 16.93 -5.57
C TYR A 193 -15.00 15.57 -5.75
N THR A 194 -15.16 14.67 -4.79
CA THR A 194 -14.53 13.33 -4.82
C THR A 194 -15.04 12.51 -6.00
N LEU A 195 -16.34 12.55 -6.29
CA LEU A 195 -16.92 11.83 -7.43
C LEU A 195 -16.38 12.38 -8.76
N VAL A 196 -16.33 13.70 -8.92
CA VAL A 196 -15.77 14.34 -10.12
C VAL A 196 -14.29 14.03 -10.26
N ALA A 197 -13.51 14.19 -9.20
CA ALA A 197 -12.07 13.91 -9.20
C ALA A 197 -11.79 12.42 -9.52
N THR A 198 -12.57 11.51 -8.94
CA THR A 198 -12.44 10.06 -9.21
C THR A 198 -12.79 9.74 -10.67
N GLY A 199 -13.87 10.34 -11.19
CA GLY A 199 -14.27 10.20 -12.59
C GLY A 199 -13.18 10.67 -13.56
N LEU A 200 -12.64 11.86 -13.33
CA LEU A 200 -11.52 12.40 -14.12
C LEU A 200 -10.28 11.52 -14.04
N THR A 201 -9.90 11.11 -12.83
CA THR A 201 -8.75 10.21 -12.61
C THR A 201 -8.95 8.88 -13.33
N HIS A 202 -10.16 8.33 -13.33
CA HIS A 202 -10.45 7.09 -14.05
C HIS A 202 -10.32 7.25 -15.56
N VAL A 203 -10.87 8.33 -16.11
CA VAL A 203 -10.78 8.62 -17.58
C VAL A 203 -9.34 8.81 -18.01
N ILE A 204 -8.55 9.58 -17.26
CA ILE A 204 -7.12 9.85 -17.56
C ILE A 204 -6.25 8.61 -17.27
N GLY A 205 -6.52 7.89 -16.18
CA GLY A 205 -5.71 6.76 -15.74
C GLY A 205 -5.88 5.49 -16.57
N ARG A 206 -7.04 5.32 -17.21
CA ARG A 206 -7.31 4.12 -18.01
C ARG A 206 -6.36 3.92 -19.20
N PRO A 207 -6.01 4.94 -20.00
CA PRO A 207 -4.97 4.84 -21.02
C PRO A 207 -3.58 4.57 -20.43
N LEU A 208 -3.24 5.17 -19.29
CA LEU A 208 -1.94 5.00 -18.62
C LEU A 208 -1.67 3.54 -18.21
N MET A 209 -2.70 2.78 -17.84
CA MET A 209 -2.52 1.35 -17.52
C MET A 209 -2.01 0.55 -18.72
N LYS A 210 -2.52 0.86 -19.92
CA LYS A 210 -2.05 0.20 -21.16
C LYS A 210 -0.61 0.60 -21.48
N LEU A 211 -0.29 1.89 -21.36
CA LEU A 211 1.07 2.39 -21.59
C LEU A 211 2.07 1.78 -20.60
N ASN A 212 1.72 1.69 -19.32
CA ASN A 212 2.57 1.04 -18.31
C ASN A 212 2.77 -0.46 -18.59
N PHE A 213 1.74 -1.17 -19.05
CA PHE A 213 1.86 -2.57 -19.44
C PHE A 213 2.81 -2.76 -20.64
N GLU A 214 2.65 -1.93 -21.67
CA GLU A 214 3.55 -1.94 -22.83
C GLU A 214 4.98 -1.54 -22.43
N GLN A 215 5.15 -0.60 -21.52
CA GLN A 215 6.44 -0.22 -20.97
C GLN A 215 7.14 -1.40 -20.31
N GLN A 216 6.47 -2.08 -19.39
CA GLN A 216 7.03 -3.25 -18.71
C GLN A 216 7.42 -4.37 -19.68
N ARG A 217 6.59 -4.59 -20.72
CA ARG A 217 6.88 -5.58 -21.75
C ARG A 217 8.15 -5.22 -22.53
N ARG A 218 8.26 -3.97 -22.99
CA ARG A 218 9.44 -3.50 -23.75
C ARG A 218 10.70 -3.52 -22.92
N GLU A 219 10.62 -3.18 -21.64
CA GLU A 219 11.76 -3.29 -20.71
C GLU A 219 12.18 -4.74 -20.48
N ALA A 220 11.23 -5.68 -20.39
CA ALA A 220 11.51 -7.10 -20.28
C ALA A 220 12.20 -7.63 -21.55
N ASP A 221 11.71 -7.25 -22.73
CA ASP A 221 12.30 -7.61 -24.02
C ASP A 221 13.73 -7.06 -24.15
N PHE A 222 13.95 -5.81 -23.72
CA PHE A 222 15.30 -5.20 -23.72
C PHE A 222 16.26 -5.92 -22.76
N ARG A 223 15.78 -6.25 -21.54
CA ARG A 223 16.55 -7.04 -20.58
C ARG A 223 16.95 -8.41 -21.15
N THR A 224 16.00 -9.09 -21.81
CA THR A 224 16.26 -10.37 -22.47
C THR A 224 17.33 -10.23 -23.55
N SER A 225 17.26 -9.19 -24.35
CA SER A 225 18.27 -8.91 -25.40
C SER A 225 19.67 -8.68 -24.80
N LEU A 226 19.78 -7.95 -23.65
CA LEU A 226 21.04 -7.77 -22.93
C LEU A 226 21.57 -9.11 -22.37
N PHE A 227 20.67 -9.95 -21.85
CA PHE A 227 21.02 -11.26 -21.33
C PHE A 227 21.54 -12.18 -22.44
N ASP A 228 20.94 -12.14 -23.62
CA ASP A 228 21.37 -12.91 -24.81
C ASP A 228 22.78 -12.51 -25.25
N ILE A 229 23.10 -11.21 -25.28
CA ILE A 229 24.46 -10.74 -25.59
C ILE A 229 25.47 -11.25 -24.56
N ARG A 230 25.13 -11.17 -23.28
CA ARG A 230 26.00 -11.72 -22.22
C ARG A 230 26.24 -13.21 -22.37
N ARG A 231 25.23 -13.95 -22.79
CA ARG A 231 25.29 -15.41 -22.98
C ARG A 231 26.09 -15.82 -24.21
N HIS A 232 26.04 -15.01 -25.25
CA HIS A 232 26.67 -15.31 -26.56
C HIS A 232 27.87 -14.40 -26.86
N GLY A 233 28.48 -13.79 -25.82
CA GLY A 233 29.57 -12.83 -25.98
C GLY A 233 30.77 -13.34 -26.75
N GLU A 234 31.16 -14.61 -26.57
CA GLU A 234 32.22 -15.25 -27.32
C GLU A 234 31.94 -15.36 -28.83
N SER A 235 30.69 -15.73 -29.18
CA SER A 235 30.26 -15.83 -30.57
C SER A 235 30.21 -14.46 -31.23
N ILE A 236 29.73 -13.43 -30.51
CA ILE A 236 29.65 -12.06 -31.02
C ILE A 236 31.06 -11.52 -31.29
N ALA A 237 31.99 -11.70 -30.35
CA ALA A 237 33.37 -11.27 -30.51
C ALA A 237 34.07 -12.04 -31.64
N GLY A 238 33.84 -13.35 -31.75
CA GLY A 238 34.42 -14.18 -32.82
C GLY A 238 33.92 -13.81 -34.23
N LEU A 239 32.73 -13.26 -34.35
CA LEU A 239 32.13 -12.80 -35.61
C LEU A 239 32.33 -11.30 -35.89
N GLY A 240 32.88 -10.53 -34.94
CA GLY A 240 32.98 -9.07 -35.05
C GLY A 240 31.61 -8.37 -35.16
N ALA A 241 30.57 -8.90 -34.47
CA ALA A 241 29.17 -8.47 -34.62
C ALA A 241 28.75 -7.40 -33.62
N GLU A 242 29.68 -6.77 -32.85
CA GLU A 242 29.39 -5.81 -31.79
C GLU A 242 28.61 -4.61 -32.29
N GLU A 243 28.95 -4.07 -33.45
CA GLU A 243 28.21 -2.89 -34.02
C GLU A 243 26.78 -3.24 -34.37
N ALA A 244 26.52 -4.42 -34.95
CA ALA A 244 25.18 -4.88 -35.29
C ALA A 244 24.33 -5.10 -34.04
N GLU A 245 24.90 -5.72 -33.00
CA GLU A 245 24.22 -5.92 -31.72
C GLU A 245 23.98 -4.59 -30.98
N GLN A 246 24.89 -3.64 -31.03
CA GLN A 246 24.70 -2.30 -30.49
C GLN A 246 23.55 -1.57 -31.20
N ALA A 247 23.48 -1.64 -32.51
CA ALA A 247 22.38 -1.05 -33.30
C ALA A 247 21.03 -1.68 -32.93
N ARG A 248 20.99 -3.00 -32.75
CA ARG A 248 19.79 -3.74 -32.30
C ARG A 248 19.33 -3.30 -30.92
N LEU A 249 20.26 -3.19 -29.97
CA LEU A 249 19.97 -2.73 -28.62
C LEU A 249 19.47 -1.29 -28.60
N ARG A 250 20.09 -0.38 -29.37
CA ARG A 250 19.64 1.01 -29.48
C ARG A 250 18.22 1.07 -30.02
N ALA A 251 17.91 0.34 -31.07
CA ALA A 251 16.56 0.28 -31.63
C ALA A 251 15.53 -0.29 -30.62
N SER A 252 15.94 -1.25 -29.78
CA SER A 252 15.10 -1.77 -28.72
C SER A 252 14.87 -0.75 -27.61
N PHE A 253 15.88 0.02 -27.24
CA PHE A 253 15.78 1.08 -26.24
C PHE A 253 14.94 2.27 -26.73
N GLU A 254 15.10 2.65 -28.00
CA GLU A 254 14.25 3.72 -28.59
C GLU A 254 12.76 3.36 -28.57
N ARG A 255 12.40 2.09 -28.64
CA ARG A 255 11.01 1.66 -28.45
C ARG A 255 10.50 1.87 -27.02
N ILE A 256 11.39 1.79 -26.02
CA ILE A 256 11.09 2.13 -24.63
C ILE A 256 10.84 3.64 -24.51
N VAL A 257 11.78 4.43 -25.02
CA VAL A 257 11.69 5.91 -25.00
C VAL A 257 10.42 6.41 -25.72
N GLY A 258 10.10 5.86 -26.87
CA GLY A 258 8.91 6.27 -27.64
C GLY A 258 7.55 5.88 -27.02
N ASN A 259 7.55 5.17 -25.91
CA ASN A 259 6.34 4.83 -25.15
C ASN A 259 6.11 5.77 -23.95
N TRP A 260 7.09 6.58 -23.62
CA TRP A 260 7.03 7.59 -22.54
C TRP A 260 6.29 8.87 -23.00
#